data_d5c4a768fd7d6889b2d3c674e2c6bc86
#
_entry.id   d5c4a768fd7d6889b2d3c674e2c6bc86
#
_cell.length_a   1.000
_cell.length_b   1.000
_cell.length_c   1.000
_cell.angle_alpha   90.00
_cell.angle_beta   90.00
_cell.angle_gamma   90.00
#
_symmetry.space_group_name_H-M   'P 1'
#
loop_
_entity.id
_entity.type
_entity.pdbx_description
1 polymer ?
#
loop_
_entity_poly.entity_id
_entity_poly.type
_entity_poly.pdbx_seq_one_letter_code
_entity_poly.pdbx_strand_id
1 'polypeptide(L)'
;LRLNKRIKKFGTVTLQLDRVSAENVTYNKTAVSSNFDRSYDAIEWYLPIKMDRSLSYFNQAGISFRQEIRVYDAEALDDALHSGRNHKDLKIDLWLNKKISDRLEITISSRFRKRDTESSYDWVKDLKSFKQMQLWCKIKWAFTYDNY
;
A
#
# COMPACT_ATOMS: atom_id res chain seq x y z
N LEU A 1 -14.03 -5.15 -7.14
CA LEU A 1 -15.27 -4.59 -6.57
C LEU A 1 -14.95 -3.33 -5.80
N ARG A 2 -15.72 -2.25 -6.01
CA ARG A 2 -15.56 -1.00 -5.29
C ARG A 2 -16.92 -0.46 -4.84
N LEU A 3 -17.05 -0.17 -3.55
CA LEU A 3 -18.23 0.41 -2.93
C LEU A 3 -17.84 1.73 -2.28
N ASN A 4 -18.60 2.80 -2.57
CA ASN A 4 -18.39 4.13 -1.98
C ASN A 4 -19.65 4.55 -1.25
N LYS A 5 -19.49 5.05 -0.01
CA LYS A 5 -20.60 5.63 0.76
C LYS A 5 -20.20 6.99 1.30
N ARG A 6 -20.93 8.02 0.93
CA ARG A 6 -20.82 9.34 1.54
C ARG A 6 -21.71 9.42 2.78
N ILE A 7 -21.12 9.80 3.90
CA ILE A 7 -21.81 10.00 5.17
C ILE A 7 -21.94 11.51 5.37
N LYS A 8 -23.19 12.01 5.46
CA LYS A 8 -23.45 13.44 5.65
C LYS A 8 -22.67 13.98 6.84
N LYS A 9 -22.04 15.13 6.66
CA LYS A 9 -21.25 15.86 7.69
C LYS A 9 -20.01 15.13 8.21
N PHE A 10 -19.69 13.94 7.72
CA PHE A 10 -18.51 13.20 8.15
C PHE A 10 -17.47 13.11 7.03
N GLY A 11 -17.84 12.53 5.89
CA GLY A 11 -16.89 12.31 4.80
C GLY A 11 -17.27 11.12 3.93
N THR A 12 -16.28 10.45 3.38
CA THR A 12 -16.46 9.32 2.46
C THR A 12 -15.74 8.10 2.99
N VAL A 13 -16.44 6.97 2.97
CA VAL A 13 -15.88 5.63 3.22
C VAL A 13 -15.91 4.86 1.91
N THR A 14 -14.79 4.28 1.54
CA THR A 14 -14.68 3.39 0.37
C THR A 14 -14.25 2.01 0.83
N LEU A 15 -14.83 0.98 0.26
CA LEU A 15 -14.36 -0.39 0.35
C LEU A 15 -14.01 -0.87 -1.05
N GLN A 16 -12.80 -1.33 -1.25
CA GLN A 16 -12.33 -1.92 -2.50
C GLN A 16 -11.81 -3.31 -2.22
N LEU A 17 -12.19 -4.26 -3.08
CA LEU A 17 -11.72 -5.64 -3.06
C LEU A 17 -11.21 -5.97 -4.45
N ASP A 18 -9.94 -6.32 -4.55
CA ASP A 18 -9.27 -6.68 -5.79
C ASP A 18 -8.71 -8.10 -5.69
N ARG A 19 -8.80 -8.83 -6.78
CA ARG A 19 -8.06 -10.06 -7.00
C ARG A 19 -7.08 -9.81 -8.14
N VAL A 20 -5.84 -10.17 -7.92
CA VAL A 20 -4.75 -10.06 -8.89
C VAL A 20 -4.20 -11.45 -9.13
N SER A 21 -4.09 -11.84 -10.38
CA SER A 21 -3.31 -12.99 -10.83
C SER A 21 -2.19 -12.43 -11.70
N ALA A 22 -0.95 -12.71 -11.35
CA ALA A 22 0.22 -12.22 -12.06
C ALA A 22 1.05 -13.42 -12.53
N GLU A 23 1.18 -13.54 -13.84
CA GLU A 23 2.06 -14.52 -14.46
C GLU A 23 3.44 -13.93 -14.70
N ASN A 24 4.46 -14.73 -14.45
CA ASN A 24 5.83 -14.36 -14.71
C ASN A 24 6.13 -14.48 -16.20
N VAL A 25 6.13 -13.35 -16.88
CA VAL A 25 6.62 -13.27 -18.25
C VAL A 25 8.15 -13.16 -18.22
N THR A 26 8.84 -14.26 -18.34
CA THR A 26 10.30 -14.23 -18.50
C THR A 26 10.64 -13.71 -19.90
N TYR A 27 11.35 -12.60 -19.97
CA TYR A 27 11.79 -11.97 -21.23
C TYR A 27 12.73 -12.84 -22.04
N ASN A 28 13.34 -13.86 -21.44
CA ASN A 28 14.30 -14.72 -22.12
C ASN A 28 14.14 -16.17 -21.64
N LYS A 29 13.33 -16.92 -22.36
CA LYS A 29 13.07 -18.35 -22.07
C LYS A 29 14.32 -19.23 -22.14
N THR A 30 15.43 -18.72 -22.68
CA THR A 30 16.67 -19.49 -22.88
C THR A 30 17.77 -19.17 -21.84
N ALA A 31 17.66 -18.10 -21.08
CA ALA A 31 18.72 -17.63 -20.20
C ALA A 31 18.42 -17.77 -18.70
N VAL A 32 17.16 -17.99 -18.33
CA VAL A 32 16.77 -18.16 -16.92
C VAL A 32 16.31 -19.60 -16.75
N SER A 33 16.87 -20.27 -15.76
CA SER A 33 16.42 -21.62 -15.43
C SER A 33 14.90 -21.57 -15.23
N SER A 34 14.20 -22.56 -15.76
CA SER A 34 12.75 -22.75 -15.58
C SER A 34 12.30 -22.80 -14.11
N ASN A 35 13.23 -22.72 -13.18
CA ASN A 35 13.10 -22.83 -11.75
C ASN A 35 12.79 -21.51 -11.04
N PHE A 36 12.79 -20.37 -11.77
CA PHE A 36 12.46 -19.05 -11.21
C PHE A 36 11.07 -18.60 -11.62
N ASP A 37 10.06 -19.06 -10.93
CA ASP A 37 8.69 -18.63 -11.13
C ASP A 37 8.31 -17.56 -10.09
N ARG A 38 7.91 -16.38 -10.57
CA ARG A 38 7.44 -15.26 -9.75
C ARG A 38 5.93 -15.07 -9.82
N SER A 39 5.25 -15.96 -10.49
CA SER A 39 3.79 -15.95 -10.59
C SER A 39 3.16 -15.99 -9.19
N TYR A 40 2.07 -15.28 -9.03
CA TYR A 40 1.34 -15.27 -7.77
C TYR A 40 -0.13 -14.91 -7.95
N ASP A 41 -0.94 -15.40 -7.06
CA ASP A 41 -2.29 -14.92 -6.82
C ASP A 41 -2.32 -14.01 -5.59
N ALA A 42 -3.07 -12.92 -5.66
CA ALA A 42 -3.26 -12.04 -4.53
C ALA A 42 -4.73 -11.60 -4.37
N ILE A 43 -5.13 -11.45 -3.12
CA ILE A 43 -6.38 -10.81 -2.74
C ILE A 43 -6.02 -9.59 -1.90
N GLU A 44 -6.48 -8.43 -2.35
CA GLU A 44 -6.28 -7.17 -1.64
C GLU A 44 -7.65 -6.58 -1.27
N TRP A 45 -7.81 -6.15 -0.01
CA TRP A 45 -8.87 -5.25 0.35
C TRP A 45 -8.31 -3.92 0.84
N TYR A 46 -8.99 -2.83 0.49
CA TYR A 46 -8.59 -1.47 0.78
C TYR A 46 -9.78 -0.66 1.29
N LEU A 47 -9.64 -0.08 2.48
CA LEU A 47 -10.67 0.69 3.17
C LEU A 47 -10.15 2.10 3.50
N PRO A 48 -10.21 3.06 2.57
CA PRO A 48 -9.94 4.46 2.87
C PRO A 48 -11.18 5.14 3.47
N ILE A 49 -10.94 5.89 4.53
CA ILE A 49 -11.92 6.75 5.19
C ILE A 49 -11.39 8.18 5.12
N LYS A 50 -12.07 9.04 4.38
CA LYS A 50 -11.74 10.45 4.24
C LYS A 50 -12.76 11.29 4.98
N MET A 51 -12.31 12.12 5.91
CA MET A 51 -13.13 13.08 6.65
C MET A 51 -13.04 14.43 5.94
N ASP A 52 -14.19 14.96 5.53
CA ASP A 52 -14.30 16.27 4.84
C ASP A 52 -14.47 17.42 5.82
N ARG A 53 -14.76 17.14 7.09
CA ARG A 53 -14.96 18.16 8.11
C ARG A 53 -13.74 18.30 8.97
N SER A 54 -13.32 19.53 9.15
CA SER A 54 -12.20 19.88 10.02
C SER A 54 -12.42 19.31 11.44
N LEU A 55 -11.51 18.48 11.87
CA LEU A 55 -11.21 18.36 13.27
C LEU A 55 -10.72 19.74 13.69
N SER A 56 -11.58 20.61 14.22
CA SER A 56 -11.28 21.91 14.83
C SER A 56 -10.02 22.68 14.32
N TYR A 57 -8.92 22.00 14.07
CA TYR A 57 -7.63 22.53 13.64
C TYR A 57 -7.22 22.13 12.20
N PHE A 58 -7.62 20.95 11.70
CA PHE A 58 -7.26 20.45 10.37
C PHE A 58 -8.41 20.59 9.39
N ASN A 59 -8.12 20.89 8.14
CA ASN A 59 -9.13 21.00 7.09
C ASN A 59 -9.63 19.64 6.60
N GLN A 60 -8.71 18.67 6.55
CA GLN A 60 -9.02 17.29 6.16
C GLN A 60 -8.20 16.32 7.00
N ALA A 61 -8.76 15.18 7.26
CA ALA A 61 -8.07 14.05 7.85
C ALA A 61 -8.50 12.77 7.16
N GLY A 62 -7.69 11.73 7.26
CA GLY A 62 -8.08 10.44 6.75
C GLY A 62 -7.22 9.33 7.32
N ILE A 63 -7.78 8.13 7.24
CA ILE A 63 -7.14 6.88 7.58
C ILE A 63 -7.43 5.88 6.47
N SER A 64 -6.48 5.04 6.14
CA SER A 64 -6.75 3.91 5.28
C SER A 64 -6.12 2.64 5.82
N PHE A 65 -6.82 1.55 5.60
CA PHE A 65 -6.37 0.21 5.89
C PHE A 65 -6.26 -0.54 4.58
N ARG A 66 -5.15 -1.22 4.38
CA ARG A 66 -4.94 -2.12 3.25
C ARG A 66 -4.36 -3.42 3.75
N GLN A 67 -4.95 -4.51 3.34
CA GLN A 67 -4.40 -5.84 3.56
C GLN A 67 -4.31 -6.56 2.22
N GLU A 68 -3.15 -7.14 1.97
CA GLU A 68 -2.89 -8.01 0.83
C GLU A 68 -2.48 -9.39 1.35
N ILE A 69 -3.08 -10.42 0.79
CA ILE A 69 -2.66 -11.81 0.96
C ILE A 69 -2.18 -12.26 -0.41
N ARG A 70 -0.91 -12.66 -0.50
CA ARG A 70 -0.27 -13.09 -1.73
C ARG A 70 0.28 -14.50 -1.57
N VAL A 71 -0.05 -15.36 -2.53
CA VAL A 71 0.41 -16.74 -2.63
C VAL A 71 1.25 -16.87 -3.89
N TYR A 72 2.46 -17.39 -3.77
CA TYR A 72 3.33 -17.65 -4.91
C TYR A 72 3.09 -19.04 -5.43
N ASP A 73 3.08 -19.17 -6.77
CA ASP A 73 2.73 -20.41 -7.48
C ASP A 73 3.95 -21.32 -7.73
N ALA A 74 5.16 -20.84 -7.40
CA ALA A 74 6.40 -21.58 -7.61
C ALA A 74 6.39 -22.92 -6.87
N GLU A 75 6.61 -24.00 -7.60
CA GLU A 75 6.68 -25.38 -7.07
C GLU A 75 8.13 -25.89 -7.03
N ALA A 76 9.06 -25.21 -7.72
CA ALA A 76 10.43 -25.65 -7.84
C ALA A 76 11.17 -25.61 -6.50
N LEU A 77 11.68 -26.76 -6.04
CA LEU A 77 12.37 -26.91 -4.75
C LEU A 77 13.67 -26.11 -4.68
N ASP A 78 14.28 -25.77 -5.81
CA ASP A 78 15.50 -24.97 -5.91
C ASP A 78 15.22 -23.45 -5.95
N ASP A 79 13.95 -23.03 -6.11
CA ASP A 79 13.53 -21.65 -5.93
C ASP A 79 13.13 -21.38 -4.47
N ALA A 80 14.10 -21.40 -3.58
CA ALA A 80 13.88 -21.15 -2.15
C ALA A 80 13.22 -19.79 -1.86
N LEU A 81 13.32 -18.81 -2.78
CA LEU A 81 12.75 -17.49 -2.60
C LEU A 81 11.24 -17.43 -2.85
N HIS A 82 10.70 -18.29 -3.69
CA HIS A 82 9.31 -18.23 -4.10
C HIS A 82 8.53 -19.50 -3.73
N SER A 83 9.15 -20.67 -3.78
CA SER A 83 8.50 -21.93 -3.51
C SER A 83 7.80 -21.96 -2.15
N GLY A 84 6.49 -22.23 -2.17
CA GLY A 84 5.66 -22.30 -0.96
C GLY A 84 5.57 -21.01 -0.14
N ARG A 85 5.91 -19.85 -0.73
CA ARG A 85 5.91 -18.58 -0.02
C ARG A 85 4.55 -17.90 -0.06
N ASN A 86 4.11 -17.44 1.11
CA ASN A 86 2.92 -16.62 1.29
C ASN A 86 3.28 -15.32 2.00
N HIS A 87 2.59 -14.25 1.65
CA HIS A 87 2.67 -12.96 2.35
C HIS A 87 1.33 -12.53 2.89
N LYS A 88 1.36 -11.99 4.12
CA LYS A 88 0.27 -11.19 4.69
C LYS A 88 0.83 -9.78 4.93
N ASP A 89 0.45 -8.85 4.10
CA ASP A 89 0.92 -7.44 4.15
C ASP A 89 -0.20 -6.57 4.70
N LEU A 90 0.03 -5.92 5.86
CA LEU A 90 -0.88 -4.93 6.46
C LEU A 90 -0.25 -3.55 6.34
N LYS A 91 -1.02 -2.60 5.83
CA LYS A 91 -0.62 -1.20 5.69
C LYS A 91 -1.70 -0.30 6.24
N ILE A 92 -1.30 0.61 7.11
CA ILE A 92 -2.18 1.63 7.69
C ILE A 92 -1.57 2.99 7.37
N ASP A 93 -2.31 3.82 6.67
CA ASP A 93 -1.93 5.20 6.38
C ASP A 93 -2.83 6.16 7.16
N LEU A 94 -2.23 7.15 7.81
CA LEU A 94 -2.91 8.28 8.44
C LEU A 94 -2.45 9.56 7.74
N TRP A 95 -3.35 10.51 7.51
CA TRP A 95 -2.97 11.83 7.02
C TRP A 95 -3.84 12.93 7.60
N LEU A 96 -3.19 14.06 7.84
CA LEU A 96 -3.80 15.29 8.31
C LEU A 96 -3.38 16.41 7.38
N ASN A 97 -4.34 17.19 6.92
CA ASN A 97 -4.09 18.31 6.03
C ASN A 97 -4.55 19.61 6.66
N LYS A 98 -3.70 20.63 6.59
CA LYS A 98 -3.98 21.98 7.04
C LYS A 98 -3.70 22.99 5.94
N LYS A 99 -4.73 23.69 5.49
CA LYS A 99 -4.59 24.85 4.64
C LYS A 99 -4.35 26.07 5.55
N ILE A 100 -3.16 26.66 5.51
CA ILE A 100 -2.77 27.82 6.32
C ILE A 100 -3.21 29.09 5.62
N SER A 101 -3.04 29.14 4.30
CA SER A 101 -3.50 30.24 3.44
C SER A 101 -3.88 29.68 2.07
N ASP A 102 -4.35 30.53 1.16
CA ASP A 102 -4.66 30.09 -0.22
C ASP A 102 -3.42 29.60 -0.98
N ARG A 103 -2.23 30.00 -0.52
CA ARG A 103 -0.96 29.65 -1.15
C ARG A 103 -0.15 28.61 -0.36
N LEU A 104 -0.52 28.32 0.88
CA LEU A 104 0.27 27.46 1.77
C LEU A 104 -0.59 26.36 2.38
N GLU A 105 -0.19 25.12 2.14
CA GLU A 105 -0.83 23.90 2.63
C GLU A 105 0.23 22.98 3.25
N ILE A 106 -0.05 22.43 4.42
CA ILE A 106 0.79 21.45 5.09
C ILE A 106 0.03 20.14 5.23
N THR A 107 0.67 19.05 4.87
CA THR A 107 0.16 17.69 5.08
C THR A 107 1.15 16.92 5.92
N ILE A 108 0.68 16.38 7.04
CA ILE A 108 1.41 15.42 7.87
C ILE A 108 0.81 14.06 7.60
N SER A 109 1.65 13.07 7.34
CA SER A 109 1.20 11.70 7.10
C SER A 109 2.13 10.70 7.77
N SER A 110 1.54 9.61 8.23
CA SER A 110 2.29 8.47 8.75
C SER A 110 1.81 7.18 8.09
N ARG A 111 2.72 6.25 7.93
CA ARG A 111 2.46 4.91 7.43
C ARG A 111 3.05 3.88 8.37
N PHE A 112 2.22 2.96 8.79
CA PHE A 112 2.65 1.71 9.38
C PHE A 112 2.48 0.59 8.36
N ARG A 113 3.51 -0.24 8.25
CA ARG A 113 3.49 -1.43 7.39
C ARG A 113 4.06 -2.62 8.15
N LYS A 114 3.35 -3.73 8.10
CA LYS A 114 3.78 -5.02 8.63
C LYS A 114 3.63 -6.06 7.53
N ARG A 115 4.67 -6.82 7.29
CA ARG A 115 4.63 -8.01 6.45
C ARG A 115 5.00 -9.21 7.27
N ASP A 116 4.13 -10.19 7.28
CA ASP A 116 4.39 -11.52 7.78
C ASP A 116 4.56 -12.45 6.57
N THR A 117 5.66 -13.18 6.53
CA THR A 117 6.00 -14.11 5.46
C THR A 117 6.00 -15.52 6.00
N GLU A 118 5.30 -16.41 5.34
CA GLU A 118 5.38 -17.85 5.51
C GLU A 118 6.20 -18.44 4.37
N SER A 119 7.13 -19.35 4.67
CA SER A 119 7.98 -20.03 3.71
C SER A 119 8.46 -21.35 4.29
N SER A 120 8.85 -22.28 3.46
CA SER A 120 9.51 -23.51 3.88
C SER A 120 10.91 -23.27 4.46
N TYR A 121 11.50 -22.10 4.19
CA TYR A 121 12.85 -21.73 4.60
C TYR A 121 12.79 -20.60 5.64
N ASP A 122 13.35 -20.82 6.84
CA ASP A 122 13.32 -19.83 7.92
C ASP A 122 14.05 -18.53 7.55
N TRP A 123 15.19 -18.63 6.87
CA TRP A 123 15.92 -17.45 6.43
C TRP A 123 15.11 -16.56 5.45
N VAL A 124 14.19 -17.16 4.67
CA VAL A 124 13.28 -16.39 3.79
C VAL A 124 12.22 -15.67 4.62
N LYS A 125 11.69 -16.30 5.66
CA LYS A 125 10.76 -15.66 6.60
C LYS A 125 11.41 -14.43 7.23
N ASP A 126 12.65 -14.59 7.74
CA ASP A 126 13.38 -13.50 8.38
C ASP A 126 13.72 -12.37 7.41
N LEU A 127 14.14 -12.70 6.19
CA LEU A 127 14.50 -11.72 5.17
C LEU A 127 13.30 -10.93 4.65
N LYS A 128 12.14 -11.56 4.55
CA LYS A 128 10.95 -10.98 3.88
C LYS A 128 9.91 -10.44 4.84
N SER A 129 9.94 -10.83 6.12
CA SER A 129 9.07 -10.25 7.15
C SER A 129 9.67 -8.96 7.68
N PHE A 130 8.84 -7.95 7.89
CA PHE A 130 9.30 -6.68 8.43
C PHE A 130 8.16 -5.88 9.09
N LYS A 131 8.56 -4.96 9.96
CA LYS A 131 7.72 -3.88 10.48
C LYS A 131 8.39 -2.55 10.15
N GLN A 132 7.63 -1.60 9.63
CA GLN A 132 8.14 -0.30 9.23
C GLN A 132 7.16 0.78 9.65
N MET A 133 7.68 1.89 10.17
CA MET A 133 6.94 3.12 10.38
C MET A 133 7.62 4.26 9.63
N GLN A 134 6.84 5.05 8.93
CA GLN A 134 7.31 6.19 8.17
C GLN A 134 6.47 7.41 8.54
N LEU A 135 7.12 8.57 8.60
CA LEU A 135 6.49 9.85 8.85
C LEU A 135 6.93 10.84 7.78
N TRP A 136 5.98 11.58 7.21
CA TRP A 136 6.25 12.62 6.22
C TRP A 136 5.57 13.92 6.60
N CYS A 137 6.27 15.01 6.30
CA CYS A 137 5.71 16.35 6.27
C CYS A 137 5.85 16.88 4.85
N LYS A 138 4.73 17.23 4.22
CA LYS A 138 4.69 17.83 2.89
C LYS A 138 4.19 19.24 3.01
N ILE A 139 4.97 20.18 2.49
CA ILE A 139 4.61 21.59 2.37
C ILE A 139 4.36 21.87 0.88
N LYS A 140 3.18 22.39 0.58
CA LYS A 140 2.81 22.87 -0.75
C LYS A 140 2.67 24.37 -0.69
N TRP A 141 3.52 25.07 -1.44
CA TRP A 141 3.49 26.51 -1.57
C TRP A 141 3.34 26.89 -3.04
N ALA A 142 2.31 27.72 -3.34
CA ALA A 142 2.04 28.22 -4.68
C ALA A 142 2.67 29.61 -4.81
N PHE A 143 3.57 29.77 -5.80
CA PHE A 143 4.13 31.06 -6.20
C PHE A 143 3.45 31.51 -7.47
N THR A 144 3.11 32.78 -7.55
CA THR A 144 2.85 33.47 -8.81
C THR A 144 4.08 34.31 -9.11
N TYR A 145 4.72 34.05 -10.23
CA TYR A 145 5.80 34.89 -10.73
C TYR A 145 5.24 35.69 -11.89
N ASP A 146 5.04 36.99 -11.67
CA ASP A 146 4.64 37.93 -12.73
C ASP A 146 5.92 38.46 -13.36
N ASN A 147 6.21 38.05 -14.59
CA ASN A 147 7.21 38.71 -15.44
C ASN A 147 6.58 40.00 -15.95
N TYR A 148 7.02 41.14 -15.41
CA TYR A 148 6.81 42.43 -16.02
C TYR A 148 7.82 42.64 -17.13
#